data_c718d1cfcb4245fb7442e224a7aeb4f7
#
_entry.id   c718d1cfcb4245fb7442e224a7aeb4f7
#
_cell.length_a   1.000
_cell.length_b   1.000
_cell.length_c   1.000
_cell.angle_alpha   90.00
_cell.angle_beta   90.00
_cell.angle_gamma   90.00
#
_symmetry.space_group_name_H-M   'P 1'
#
loop_
_entity.id
_entity.type
_entity.pdbx_description
1 polymer ?
#
loop_
_entity_poly.entity_id
_entity_poly.type
_entity_poly.pdbx_seq_one_letter_code
_entity_poly.pdbx_strand_id
1 'polypeptide(L)'
;MNAVGIDVSKGKSMVAILRPFGEIVYSPFEIKHTSHDINSLVDLIHSVDGESRVVMEHTGRYYEVLAHQLSEADIFVSTINPKLIKDFDNDSLRKVKSDKADAAKIARYALDKWQNLKQYSLMDELRNQLKTMNRQFGFYMKHKTAMKNNLIGILDQTYPGVNTYFDSPARSDGSQKWVDFASIYWHVDCVRKMSLNAFTDHYQKWCRRKKYNFSKSKAEEIYGKAKELVPVLPKDEITKRIIKQAVEQLNSASSTVEELRTLMNDTASKLPEYPIVMAMNGVGPSLGPQLIAEIGDVTRFTHKGAITAFAGVDPGVNESGTFSQKSVPTSKRGSADLRKTLFLVMDVLIKTMPQDDPVYQFLDKKRSQGKPYYVYMTAGANKFLRIYYGRVKEYLASLPQSE
;
A
#
# COMPACT_ATOMS: atom_id res chain seq x y z
N MET A 1 20.72 -26.87 -18.76
CA MET A 1 19.52 -26.25 -18.14
C MET A 1 19.33 -26.86 -16.77
N ASN A 2 19.49 -26.09 -15.70
CA ASN A 2 19.26 -26.52 -14.33
C ASN A 2 18.23 -25.62 -13.69
N ALA A 3 17.08 -26.15 -13.31
CA ALA A 3 16.04 -25.39 -12.62
C ALA A 3 16.17 -25.55 -11.12
N VAL A 4 16.43 -24.46 -10.43
CA VAL A 4 16.51 -24.41 -8.98
C VAL A 4 15.18 -23.88 -8.46
N GLY A 5 14.33 -24.74 -7.92
CA GLY A 5 13.06 -24.37 -7.32
C GLY A 5 13.23 -24.14 -5.82
N ILE A 6 12.78 -23.00 -5.33
CA ILE A 6 12.87 -22.64 -3.91
C ILE A 6 11.48 -22.36 -3.36
N ASP A 7 11.05 -23.18 -2.40
CA ASP A 7 9.89 -22.92 -1.56
C ASP A 7 10.33 -22.14 -0.32
N VAL A 8 9.87 -20.89 -0.22
CA VAL A 8 10.38 -19.92 0.76
C VAL A 8 9.48 -19.85 1.98
N SER A 9 10.07 -20.07 3.16
CA SER A 9 9.45 -19.92 4.47
C SER A 9 10.17 -18.89 5.34
N LYS A 10 9.62 -18.58 6.51
CA LYS A 10 10.25 -17.65 7.47
C LYS A 10 11.54 -18.24 8.02
N GLY A 11 12.67 -17.63 7.68
CA GLY A 11 14.01 -17.96 8.21
C GLY A 11 14.64 -19.23 7.62
N LYS A 12 13.95 -19.96 6.73
CA LYS A 12 14.45 -21.15 6.04
C LYS A 12 13.72 -21.37 4.71
N SER A 13 14.31 -22.15 3.83
CA SER A 13 13.72 -22.50 2.54
C SER A 13 14.05 -23.93 2.16
N MET A 14 13.17 -24.54 1.36
CA MET A 14 13.41 -25.84 0.75
C MET A 14 13.86 -25.62 -0.69
N VAL A 15 14.96 -26.23 -1.09
CA VAL A 15 15.58 -26.11 -2.42
C VAL A 15 15.58 -27.44 -3.12
N ALA A 16 15.21 -27.46 -4.40
CA ALA A 16 15.33 -28.62 -5.28
C ALA A 16 15.99 -28.22 -6.60
N ILE A 17 16.89 -29.05 -7.13
CA ILE A 17 17.55 -28.79 -8.41
C ILE A 17 17.22 -29.92 -9.39
N LEU A 18 16.55 -29.56 -10.47
CA LEU A 18 16.11 -30.50 -11.51
C LEU A 18 16.65 -30.13 -12.89
N ARG A 19 16.80 -31.12 -13.74
CA ARG A 19 17.04 -31.01 -15.18
C ARG A 19 15.83 -31.47 -15.99
N PRO A 20 15.79 -31.17 -17.30
CA PRO A 20 14.75 -31.70 -18.18
C PRO A 20 14.52 -33.19 -18.03
N PHE A 21 13.31 -33.67 -18.36
CA PHE A 21 12.87 -35.05 -18.27
C PHE A 21 12.83 -35.66 -16.85
N GLY A 22 12.84 -34.80 -15.81
CA GLY A 22 12.69 -35.24 -14.43
C GLY A 22 13.99 -35.69 -13.77
N GLU A 23 15.15 -35.46 -14.38
CA GLU A 23 16.47 -35.78 -13.79
C GLU A 23 16.63 -34.92 -12.51
N ILE A 24 16.93 -35.58 -11.40
CA ILE A 24 17.17 -34.94 -10.09
C ILE A 24 18.67 -34.74 -9.94
N VAL A 25 19.10 -33.46 -10.00
CA VAL A 25 20.51 -33.10 -9.76
C VAL A 25 20.77 -33.07 -8.25
N TYR A 26 19.88 -32.43 -7.49
CA TYR A 26 19.89 -32.46 -6.02
C TYR A 26 18.48 -32.69 -5.49
N SER A 27 18.35 -33.77 -4.67
CA SER A 27 17.10 -34.01 -3.94
C SER A 27 16.77 -32.86 -3.01
N PRO A 28 15.48 -32.60 -2.71
CA PRO A 28 15.08 -31.47 -1.89
C PRO A 28 15.81 -31.43 -0.54
N PHE A 29 16.49 -30.31 -0.26
CA PHE A 29 17.21 -30.02 0.98
C PHE A 29 16.83 -28.66 1.56
N GLU A 30 16.98 -28.51 2.87
CA GLU A 30 16.67 -27.27 3.59
C GLU A 30 17.92 -26.39 3.70
N ILE A 31 17.72 -25.08 3.52
CA ILE A 31 18.70 -24.04 3.84
C ILE A 31 18.10 -23.05 4.83
N LYS A 32 18.92 -22.48 5.71
CA LYS A 32 18.54 -21.35 6.57
C LYS A 32 18.87 -20.04 5.87
N HIS A 33 18.16 -18.96 6.24
CA HIS A 33 18.47 -17.62 5.72
C HIS A 33 19.66 -17.00 6.48
N THR A 34 20.76 -17.71 6.56
CA THR A 34 22.03 -17.23 7.10
C THR A 34 23.00 -16.95 5.94
N SER A 35 23.93 -16.02 6.11
CA SER A 35 24.95 -15.73 5.08
C SER A 35 25.73 -16.97 4.69
N HIS A 36 26.04 -17.84 5.66
CA HIS A 36 26.77 -19.10 5.41
C HIS A 36 25.98 -20.04 4.47
N ASP A 37 24.71 -20.31 4.79
CA ASP A 37 23.89 -21.25 4.01
C ASP A 37 23.57 -20.67 2.62
N ILE A 38 23.33 -19.35 2.53
CA ILE A 38 23.09 -18.70 1.23
C ILE A 38 24.34 -18.73 0.35
N ASN A 39 25.51 -18.45 0.90
CA ASN A 39 26.78 -18.55 0.15
C ASN A 39 27.04 -19.98 -0.29
N SER A 40 26.78 -20.96 0.58
CA SER A 40 26.90 -22.38 0.21
C SER A 40 25.93 -22.77 -0.93
N LEU A 41 24.73 -22.18 -0.96
CA LEU A 41 23.79 -22.37 -2.08
C LEU A 41 24.30 -21.71 -3.37
N VAL A 42 24.90 -20.51 -3.28
CA VAL A 42 25.53 -19.82 -4.41
C VAL A 42 26.63 -20.70 -5.01
N ASP A 43 27.57 -21.17 -4.18
CA ASP A 43 28.68 -22.06 -4.60
C ASP A 43 28.15 -23.37 -5.24
N LEU A 44 27.10 -23.92 -4.65
CA LEU A 44 26.46 -25.11 -5.18
C LEU A 44 25.88 -24.86 -6.59
N ILE A 45 25.13 -23.77 -6.78
CA ILE A 45 24.54 -23.43 -8.07
C ILE A 45 25.60 -23.18 -9.13
N HIS A 46 26.70 -22.50 -8.79
CA HIS A 46 27.83 -22.26 -9.69
C HIS A 46 28.61 -23.55 -10.03
N SER A 47 28.62 -24.54 -9.13
CA SER A 47 29.27 -25.82 -9.37
C SER A 47 28.52 -26.77 -10.33
N VAL A 48 27.25 -26.47 -10.62
CA VAL A 48 26.43 -27.29 -11.50
C VAL A 48 26.65 -26.89 -12.96
N ASP A 49 27.14 -27.86 -13.77
CA ASP A 49 27.39 -27.62 -15.19
C ASP A 49 26.15 -27.17 -15.97
N GLY A 50 26.33 -26.08 -16.76
CA GLY A 50 25.31 -25.51 -17.63
C GLY A 50 24.52 -24.36 -17.01
N GLU A 51 23.62 -23.79 -17.79
CA GLU A 51 22.83 -22.61 -17.35
C GLU A 51 21.86 -23.01 -16.23
N SER A 52 21.94 -22.27 -15.11
CA SER A 52 21.07 -22.43 -13.94
C SER A 52 20.13 -21.26 -13.81
N ARG A 53 18.84 -21.50 -13.56
CA ARG A 53 17.85 -20.48 -13.23
C ARG A 53 17.14 -20.82 -11.94
N VAL A 54 17.13 -19.85 -11.02
CA VAL A 54 16.43 -19.97 -9.74
C VAL A 54 15.03 -19.43 -9.88
N VAL A 55 14.05 -20.17 -9.40
CA VAL A 55 12.66 -19.74 -9.35
C VAL A 55 12.11 -19.91 -7.95
N MET A 56 11.43 -18.90 -7.44
CA MET A 56 10.78 -18.90 -6.13
C MET A 56 9.44 -18.19 -6.16
N GLU A 57 8.56 -18.55 -5.23
CA GLU A 57 7.29 -17.83 -5.05
C GLU A 57 7.51 -16.51 -4.31
N HIS A 58 6.88 -15.42 -4.79
CA HIS A 58 6.90 -14.14 -4.09
C HIS A 58 5.84 -14.08 -2.97
N THR A 59 5.96 -14.98 -1.98
CA THR A 59 5.06 -15.04 -0.83
C THR A 59 5.62 -14.21 0.33
N GLY A 60 4.89 -13.17 0.72
CA GLY A 60 5.33 -12.26 1.80
C GLY A 60 6.62 -11.48 1.45
N ARG A 61 7.56 -11.38 2.41
CA ARG A 61 8.85 -10.69 2.25
C ARG A 61 10.05 -11.62 2.36
N TYR A 62 9.83 -12.86 2.70
CA TYR A 62 10.94 -13.77 3.03
C TYR A 62 11.79 -14.14 1.82
N TYR A 63 11.23 -14.08 0.61
CA TYR A 63 11.94 -14.33 -0.64
C TYR A 63 12.92 -13.21 -1.00
N GLU A 64 12.68 -11.98 -0.54
CA GLU A 64 13.48 -10.80 -0.93
C GLU A 64 14.96 -10.98 -0.58
N VAL A 65 15.28 -11.56 0.58
CA VAL A 65 16.65 -11.82 1.01
C VAL A 65 17.38 -12.76 0.05
N LEU A 66 16.74 -13.87 -0.30
CA LEU A 66 17.33 -14.86 -1.22
C LEU A 66 17.42 -14.31 -2.64
N ALA A 67 16.36 -13.66 -3.12
CA ALA A 67 16.35 -13.07 -4.46
C ALA A 67 17.44 -12.03 -4.63
N HIS A 68 17.66 -11.18 -3.62
CA HIS A 68 18.72 -10.17 -3.62
C HIS A 68 20.13 -10.82 -3.63
N GLN A 69 20.42 -11.66 -2.67
CA GLN A 69 21.74 -12.29 -2.52
C GLN A 69 22.13 -13.15 -3.73
N LEU A 70 21.19 -13.94 -4.26
CA LEU A 70 21.43 -14.76 -5.45
C LEU A 70 21.60 -13.89 -6.71
N SER A 71 20.87 -12.79 -6.84
CA SER A 71 21.05 -11.85 -7.97
C SER A 71 22.35 -11.08 -7.88
N GLU A 72 22.82 -10.72 -6.68
CA GLU A 72 24.17 -10.10 -6.47
C GLU A 72 25.30 -11.07 -6.81
N ALA A 73 25.06 -12.35 -6.73
CA ALA A 73 26.01 -13.39 -7.15
C ALA A 73 25.88 -13.78 -8.63
N ASP A 74 25.32 -12.90 -9.48
CA ASP A 74 25.12 -13.09 -10.94
C ASP A 74 24.28 -14.33 -11.31
N ILE A 75 23.47 -14.85 -10.39
CA ILE A 75 22.56 -15.96 -10.67
C ILE A 75 21.24 -15.40 -11.23
N PHE A 76 20.74 -16.00 -12.31
CA PHE A 76 19.42 -15.68 -12.84
C PHE A 76 18.34 -16.10 -11.84
N VAL A 77 17.63 -15.14 -11.29
CA VAL A 77 16.51 -15.35 -10.35
C VAL A 77 15.21 -14.89 -10.99
N SER A 78 14.15 -15.67 -10.81
CA SER A 78 12.78 -15.30 -11.21
C SER A 78 11.82 -15.51 -10.03
N THR A 79 11.01 -14.47 -9.74
CA THR A 79 9.98 -14.56 -8.70
C THR A 79 8.60 -14.70 -9.34
N ILE A 80 7.84 -15.70 -8.93
CA ILE A 80 6.59 -16.10 -9.58
C ILE A 80 5.41 -15.92 -8.62
N ASN A 81 4.26 -15.54 -9.20
CA ASN A 81 3.02 -15.45 -8.42
C ASN A 81 2.62 -16.85 -7.93
N PRO A 82 2.38 -17.04 -6.62
CA PRO A 82 1.98 -18.34 -6.05
C PRO A 82 0.79 -18.99 -6.74
N LYS A 83 -0.11 -18.17 -7.30
CA LYS A 83 -1.27 -18.70 -8.03
C LYS A 83 -0.86 -19.46 -9.29
N LEU A 84 0.18 -19.01 -10.01
CA LEU A 84 0.66 -19.69 -11.22
C LEU A 84 1.26 -21.05 -10.89
N ILE A 85 1.99 -21.16 -9.76
CA ILE A 85 2.53 -22.43 -9.27
C ILE A 85 1.39 -23.32 -8.77
N LYS A 86 0.40 -22.76 -8.08
CA LYS A 86 -0.76 -23.55 -7.61
C LYS A 86 -1.58 -24.12 -8.77
N ASP A 87 -1.79 -23.32 -9.82
CA ASP A 87 -2.56 -23.72 -11.00
C ASP A 87 -1.77 -24.68 -11.93
N PHE A 88 -0.43 -24.77 -11.77
CA PHE A 88 0.44 -25.67 -12.51
C PHE A 88 0.39 -27.09 -11.91
N ASP A 89 0.39 -28.12 -12.76
CA ASP A 89 0.49 -29.54 -12.37
C ASP A 89 -0.61 -29.98 -11.36
N ASN A 90 -1.86 -29.56 -11.62
CA ASN A 90 -3.01 -29.95 -10.80
C ASN A 90 -3.63 -31.32 -11.16
N ASP A 91 -3.02 -32.05 -12.11
CA ASP A 91 -3.56 -33.30 -12.66
C ASP A 91 -3.27 -34.53 -11.78
N SER A 92 -2.58 -34.35 -10.65
CA SER A 92 -2.29 -35.45 -9.73
C SER A 92 -3.48 -35.79 -8.84
N LEU A 93 -3.97 -37.01 -8.92
CA LEU A 93 -5.01 -37.57 -8.04
C LEU A 93 -4.59 -37.65 -6.56
N ARG A 94 -3.28 -37.66 -6.26
CA ARG A 94 -2.74 -37.62 -4.90
C ARG A 94 -2.23 -36.23 -4.55
N LYS A 95 -2.92 -35.53 -3.66
CA LYS A 95 -2.47 -34.27 -3.09
C LYS A 95 -1.45 -34.51 -1.97
N VAL A 96 -0.17 -34.66 -2.33
CA VAL A 96 0.92 -34.60 -1.34
C VAL A 96 1.31 -33.15 -1.18
N LYS A 97 1.09 -32.58 0.01
CA LYS A 97 1.53 -31.23 0.37
C LYS A 97 2.71 -31.35 1.34
N SER A 98 3.90 -30.99 0.87
CA SER A 98 5.10 -30.86 1.69
C SER A 98 6.05 -29.86 1.03
N ASP A 99 6.84 -29.14 1.81
CA ASP A 99 7.80 -28.15 1.32
C ASP A 99 8.76 -28.76 0.27
N LYS A 100 9.12 -30.05 0.43
CA LYS A 100 9.92 -30.80 -0.55
C LYS A 100 9.22 -30.95 -1.89
N ALA A 101 7.93 -31.30 -1.87
CA ALA A 101 7.13 -31.44 -3.08
C ALA A 101 6.88 -30.07 -3.74
N ASP A 102 6.69 -29.02 -2.94
CA ASP A 102 6.47 -27.67 -3.43
C ASP A 102 7.74 -27.11 -4.09
N ALA A 103 8.94 -27.27 -3.51
CA ALA A 103 10.21 -26.90 -4.14
C ALA A 103 10.44 -27.65 -5.47
N ALA A 104 10.18 -28.95 -5.52
CA ALA A 104 10.28 -29.73 -6.75
C ALA A 104 9.24 -29.31 -7.81
N LYS A 105 8.03 -28.92 -7.40
CA LYS A 105 6.98 -28.37 -8.27
C LYS A 105 7.41 -27.05 -8.88
N ILE A 106 8.01 -26.13 -8.08
CA ILE A 106 8.55 -24.86 -8.55
C ILE A 106 9.67 -25.10 -9.58
N ALA A 107 10.57 -26.06 -9.34
CA ALA A 107 11.61 -26.41 -10.30
C ALA A 107 11.05 -26.96 -11.61
N ARG A 108 10.02 -27.84 -11.58
CA ARG A 108 9.32 -28.30 -12.80
C ARG A 108 8.65 -27.17 -13.55
N TYR A 109 7.98 -26.25 -12.86
CA TYR A 109 7.43 -25.04 -13.46
C TYR A 109 8.51 -24.23 -14.19
N ALA A 110 9.68 -24.08 -13.55
CA ALA A 110 10.80 -23.34 -14.15
C ALA A 110 11.28 -24.00 -15.46
N LEU A 111 11.37 -25.33 -15.52
CA LEU A 111 11.73 -26.07 -16.74
C LEU A 111 10.68 -25.87 -17.86
N ASP A 112 9.40 -25.98 -17.54
CA ASP A 112 8.30 -25.82 -18.50
C ASP A 112 8.23 -24.39 -19.05
N LYS A 113 8.48 -23.39 -18.22
CA LYS A 113 8.39 -21.96 -18.58
C LYS A 113 9.75 -21.32 -18.86
N TRP A 114 10.81 -22.08 -19.06
CA TRP A 114 12.20 -21.63 -19.15
C TRP A 114 12.39 -20.35 -19.99
N GLN A 115 11.85 -20.34 -21.21
CA GLN A 115 11.97 -19.20 -22.15
C GLN A 115 11.14 -17.97 -21.71
N ASN A 116 10.14 -18.17 -20.85
CA ASN A 116 9.21 -17.14 -20.42
C ASN A 116 9.53 -16.61 -19.00
N LEU A 117 10.54 -17.15 -18.33
CA LEU A 117 10.99 -16.67 -17.03
C LEU A 117 11.52 -15.25 -17.18
N LYS A 118 11.07 -14.36 -16.30
CA LYS A 118 11.56 -12.98 -16.24
C LYS A 118 12.56 -12.86 -15.10
N GLN A 119 13.70 -12.27 -15.43
CA GLN A 119 14.71 -12.01 -14.43
C GLN A 119 14.21 -11.06 -13.35
N TYR A 120 14.50 -11.36 -12.10
CA TYR A 120 14.22 -10.52 -10.95
C TYR A 120 14.98 -9.19 -11.11
N SER A 121 14.25 -8.08 -10.98
CA SER A 121 14.81 -6.74 -11.02
C SER A 121 15.11 -6.30 -9.59
N LEU A 122 16.38 -6.06 -9.30
CA LEU A 122 16.80 -5.47 -8.04
C LEU A 122 16.27 -4.04 -7.98
N MET A 123 15.53 -3.72 -6.91
CA MET A 123 15.23 -2.32 -6.59
C MET A 123 16.47 -1.72 -5.94
N ASP A 124 16.78 -0.49 -6.29
CA ASP A 124 17.81 0.24 -5.54
C ASP A 124 17.42 0.42 -4.06
N GLU A 125 18.38 0.73 -3.23
CA GLU A 125 18.19 0.82 -1.78
C GLU A 125 17.13 1.86 -1.40
N LEU A 126 17.10 3.02 -2.09
CA LEU A 126 16.11 4.08 -1.81
C LEU A 126 14.68 3.62 -2.10
N ARG A 127 14.47 2.86 -3.21
CA ARG A 127 13.15 2.31 -3.55
C ARG A 127 12.71 1.23 -2.57
N ASN A 128 13.65 0.39 -2.09
CA ASN A 128 13.38 -0.60 -1.05
C ASN A 128 13.01 0.04 0.28
N GLN A 129 13.73 1.08 0.70
CA GLN A 129 13.42 1.87 1.89
C GLN A 129 12.05 2.54 1.74
N LEU A 130 11.77 3.17 0.61
CA LEU A 130 10.49 3.83 0.32
C LEU A 130 9.32 2.84 0.35
N LYS A 131 9.49 1.65 -0.23
CA LYS A 131 8.50 0.58 -0.18
C LYS A 131 8.23 0.12 1.25
N THR A 132 9.28 -0.02 2.05
CA THR A 132 9.15 -0.39 3.48
C THR A 132 8.39 0.68 4.25
N MET A 133 8.75 1.96 4.07
CA MET A 133 8.02 3.08 4.68
C MET A 133 6.55 3.12 4.24
N ASN A 134 6.24 2.86 2.97
CA ASN A 134 4.87 2.81 2.48
C ASN A 134 4.04 1.71 3.17
N ARG A 135 4.65 0.55 3.45
CA ARG A 135 3.98 -0.52 4.23
C ARG A 135 3.70 -0.07 5.67
N GLN A 136 4.66 0.59 6.32
CA GLN A 136 4.47 1.14 7.66
C GLN A 136 3.43 2.26 7.66
N PHE A 137 3.48 3.18 6.70
CA PHE A 137 2.47 4.22 6.53
C PHE A 137 1.05 3.62 6.41
N GLY A 138 0.88 2.60 5.57
CA GLY A 138 -0.40 1.89 5.42
C GLY A 138 -0.88 1.24 6.73
N PHE A 139 0.03 0.67 7.51
CA PHE A 139 -0.26 0.08 8.82
C PHE A 139 -0.74 1.15 9.81
N TYR A 140 0.03 2.23 9.99
CA TYR A 140 -0.32 3.31 10.93
C TYR A 140 -1.56 4.10 10.51
N MET A 141 -1.85 4.22 9.21
CA MET A 141 -3.12 4.80 8.73
C MET A 141 -4.34 3.98 9.17
N LYS A 142 -4.26 2.64 9.11
CA LYS A 142 -5.31 1.77 9.63
C LYS A 142 -5.44 1.91 11.15
N HIS A 143 -4.31 1.96 11.85
CA HIS A 143 -4.26 2.11 13.31
C HIS A 143 -4.87 3.46 13.73
N LYS A 144 -4.47 4.57 13.10
CA LYS A 144 -5.05 5.90 13.30
C LYS A 144 -6.58 5.88 13.12
N THR A 145 -7.08 5.22 12.08
CA THR A 145 -8.52 5.09 11.84
C THR A 145 -9.22 4.32 12.95
N ALA A 146 -8.64 3.21 13.41
CA ALA A 146 -9.15 2.41 14.52
C ALA A 146 -9.19 3.23 15.82
N MET A 147 -8.11 3.95 16.14
CA MET A 147 -8.04 4.79 17.34
C MET A 147 -9.04 5.96 17.28
N LYS A 148 -9.22 6.57 16.10
CA LYS A 148 -10.24 7.61 15.89
C LYS A 148 -11.64 7.08 16.16
N ASN A 149 -11.99 5.94 15.60
CA ASN A 149 -13.32 5.32 15.78
C ASN A 149 -13.54 4.91 17.25
N ASN A 150 -12.51 4.37 17.91
CA ASN A 150 -12.57 4.04 19.33
C ASN A 150 -12.83 5.29 20.19
N LEU A 151 -12.09 6.38 19.96
CA LEU A 151 -12.29 7.64 20.69
C LEU A 151 -13.70 8.20 20.45
N ILE A 152 -14.20 8.20 19.21
CA ILE A 152 -15.57 8.64 18.92
C ILE A 152 -16.59 7.79 19.68
N GLY A 153 -16.46 6.46 19.67
CA GLY A 153 -17.38 5.57 20.38
C GLY A 153 -17.40 5.77 21.90
N ILE A 154 -16.26 6.16 22.51
CA ILE A 154 -16.22 6.52 23.94
C ILE A 154 -16.83 7.90 24.16
N LEU A 155 -16.55 8.88 23.29
CA LEU A 155 -17.09 10.23 23.38
C LEU A 155 -18.61 10.25 23.16
N ASP A 156 -19.16 9.38 22.34
CA ASP A 156 -20.61 9.26 22.14
C ASP A 156 -21.34 8.89 23.45
N GLN A 157 -20.64 8.32 24.43
CA GLN A 157 -21.18 8.01 25.74
C GLN A 157 -21.03 9.16 26.75
N THR A 158 -20.20 10.16 26.47
CA THR A 158 -19.90 11.29 27.38
C THR A 158 -20.21 12.64 26.79
N TYR A 159 -19.98 12.83 25.50
CA TYR A 159 -20.23 14.06 24.72
C TYR A 159 -20.60 13.69 23.26
N PRO A 160 -21.80 13.18 23.00
CA PRO A 160 -22.22 12.73 21.67
C PRO A 160 -22.02 13.83 20.60
N GLY A 161 -21.44 13.43 19.47
CA GLY A 161 -21.28 14.31 18.31
C GLY A 161 -20.18 15.38 18.43
N VAL A 162 -19.36 15.39 19.49
CA VAL A 162 -18.29 16.40 19.69
C VAL A 162 -17.28 16.42 18.54
N ASN A 163 -17.07 15.29 17.87
CA ASN A 163 -16.20 15.16 16.71
C ASN A 163 -16.70 15.91 15.46
N THR A 164 -17.96 16.35 15.45
CA THR A 164 -18.58 17.07 14.32
C THR A 164 -18.57 18.60 14.50
N TYR A 165 -18.07 19.11 15.60
CA TYR A 165 -18.11 20.55 15.88
C TYR A 165 -17.14 21.37 15.02
N PHE A 166 -16.13 20.75 14.44
CA PHE A 166 -15.07 21.44 13.72
C PHE A 166 -14.73 20.72 12.41
N ASP A 167 -14.88 21.43 11.29
CA ASP A 167 -14.51 20.94 9.93
C ASP A 167 -13.05 21.27 9.57
N SER A 168 -12.24 21.68 10.55
CA SER A 168 -10.85 22.05 10.31
C SER A 168 -10.02 20.82 9.92
N PRO A 169 -9.17 20.92 8.89
CA PRO A 169 -8.24 19.85 8.55
C PRO A 169 -7.26 19.60 9.70
N ALA A 170 -6.64 18.42 9.70
CA ALA A 170 -5.55 18.13 10.60
C ALA A 170 -4.36 19.08 10.31
N ARG A 171 -3.60 19.42 11.34
CA ARG A 171 -2.36 20.18 11.23
C ARG A 171 -1.22 19.32 10.67
N SER A 172 -0.10 19.96 10.36
CA SER A 172 1.10 19.29 9.86
C SER A 172 1.67 18.25 10.83
N ASP A 173 1.44 18.40 12.13
CA ASP A 173 1.81 17.43 13.17
C ASP A 173 0.75 16.32 13.37
N GLY A 174 -0.30 16.31 12.57
CA GLY A 174 -1.41 15.35 12.64
C GLY A 174 -2.47 15.67 13.68
N SER A 175 -2.30 16.72 14.50
CA SER A 175 -3.29 17.12 15.52
C SER A 175 -4.60 17.64 14.89
N GLN A 176 -5.72 17.36 15.56
CA GLN A 176 -7.06 17.72 15.09
C GLN A 176 -7.78 18.57 16.14
N LYS A 177 -8.40 19.69 15.70
CA LYS A 177 -9.06 20.64 16.60
C LYS A 177 -10.13 19.99 17.49
N TRP A 178 -10.93 19.07 16.95
CA TRP A 178 -11.95 18.37 17.73
C TRP A 178 -11.37 17.43 18.80
N VAL A 179 -10.21 16.79 18.52
CA VAL A 179 -9.50 15.95 19.50
C VAL A 179 -8.92 16.80 20.63
N ASP A 180 -8.29 17.91 20.25
CA ASP A 180 -7.79 18.89 21.22
C ASP A 180 -8.91 19.49 22.09
N PHE A 181 -10.09 19.73 21.49
CA PHE A 181 -11.28 20.18 22.23
C PHE A 181 -11.76 19.09 23.19
N ALA A 182 -11.94 17.87 22.69
CA ALA A 182 -12.40 16.73 23.49
C ALA A 182 -11.43 16.38 24.63
N SER A 183 -10.13 16.64 24.48
CA SER A 183 -9.14 16.42 25.56
C SER A 183 -9.40 17.28 26.80
N ILE A 184 -10.04 18.46 26.63
CA ILE A 184 -10.40 19.38 27.73
C ILE A 184 -11.87 19.25 28.10
N TYR A 185 -12.74 19.21 27.09
CA TYR A 185 -14.18 19.13 27.25
C TYR A 185 -14.69 17.71 26.91
N TRP A 186 -14.16 16.74 27.64
CA TRP A 186 -14.37 15.31 27.37
C TRP A 186 -15.76 14.79 27.79
N HIS A 187 -16.55 15.62 28.49
CA HIS A 187 -17.89 15.31 28.96
C HIS A 187 -18.79 16.55 28.83
N VAL A 188 -20.05 16.37 28.53
CA VAL A 188 -21.01 17.50 28.39
C VAL A 188 -21.04 18.41 29.61
N ASP A 189 -20.87 17.84 30.82
CA ASP A 189 -20.79 18.61 32.07
C ASP A 189 -19.55 19.48 32.20
N CYS A 190 -18.55 19.31 31.36
CA CYS A 190 -17.43 20.24 31.28
C CYS A 190 -17.85 21.58 30.66
N VAL A 191 -18.96 21.60 29.93
CA VAL A 191 -19.53 22.77 29.26
C VAL A 191 -20.79 23.25 29.99
N ARG A 192 -21.81 22.40 30.11
CA ARG A 192 -23.15 22.78 30.56
C ARG A 192 -23.22 23.21 32.04
N LYS A 193 -22.23 22.82 32.89
CA LYS A 193 -22.15 23.28 34.30
C LYS A 193 -21.55 24.67 34.44
N MET A 194 -21.05 25.29 33.39
CA MET A 194 -20.64 26.70 33.35
C MET A 194 -21.80 27.57 32.92
N SER A 195 -21.72 28.89 33.21
CA SER A 195 -22.54 29.89 32.51
C SER A 195 -22.05 30.05 31.07
N LEU A 196 -22.88 30.53 30.15
CA LEU A 196 -22.47 30.78 28.76
C LEU A 196 -21.26 31.73 28.70
N ASN A 197 -21.25 32.79 29.49
CA ASN A 197 -20.13 33.73 29.51
C ASN A 197 -18.84 33.06 30.01
N ALA A 198 -18.91 32.32 31.11
CA ALA A 198 -17.75 31.60 31.64
C ALA A 198 -17.20 30.56 30.63
N PHE A 199 -18.08 29.84 29.93
CA PHE A 199 -17.66 28.90 28.90
C PHE A 199 -17.04 29.65 27.70
N THR A 200 -17.63 30.71 27.25
CA THR A 200 -17.13 31.54 26.13
C THR A 200 -15.72 32.06 26.42
N ASP A 201 -15.50 32.61 27.63
CA ASP A 201 -14.17 33.08 28.05
C ASP A 201 -13.16 31.96 28.14
N HIS A 202 -13.56 30.80 28.69
CA HIS A 202 -12.68 29.65 28.78
C HIS A 202 -12.34 29.09 27.40
N TYR A 203 -13.30 29.00 26.49
CA TYR A 203 -13.12 28.59 25.10
C TYR A 203 -12.21 29.54 24.32
N GLN A 204 -12.35 30.86 24.55
CA GLN A 204 -11.49 31.88 23.95
C GLN A 204 -10.04 31.74 24.41
N LYS A 205 -9.82 31.54 25.71
CA LYS A 205 -8.47 31.27 26.28
C LYS A 205 -7.87 29.98 25.72
N TRP A 206 -8.69 28.94 25.56
CA TRP A 206 -8.26 27.67 24.96
C TRP A 206 -7.88 27.88 23.48
N CYS A 207 -8.70 28.57 22.70
CA CYS A 207 -8.39 28.89 21.30
C CYS A 207 -7.06 29.65 21.17
N ARG A 208 -6.84 30.67 22.02
CA ARG A 208 -5.59 31.43 22.03
C ARG A 208 -4.37 30.55 22.34
N ARG A 209 -4.46 29.75 23.39
CA ARG A 209 -3.37 28.84 23.81
C ARG A 209 -3.02 27.80 22.74
N LYS A 210 -4.02 27.27 22.06
CA LYS A 210 -3.87 26.25 21.00
C LYS A 210 -3.69 26.87 19.62
N LYS A 211 -3.66 28.19 19.49
CA LYS A 211 -3.54 28.91 18.21
C LYS A 211 -4.67 28.55 17.22
N TYR A 212 -5.90 28.43 17.71
CA TYR A 212 -7.10 28.27 16.91
C TYR A 212 -7.85 29.59 16.77
N ASN A 213 -8.56 29.78 15.64
CA ASN A 213 -9.45 30.90 15.48
C ASN A 213 -10.63 30.78 16.45
N PHE A 214 -10.87 31.85 17.19
CA PHE A 214 -12.02 31.98 18.08
C PHE A 214 -13.24 32.51 17.32
N SER A 215 -14.42 31.97 17.63
CA SER A 215 -15.70 32.47 17.18
C SER A 215 -16.68 32.42 18.35
N LYS A 216 -17.30 33.53 18.68
CA LYS A 216 -18.29 33.63 19.75
C LYS A 216 -19.56 32.84 19.39
N SER A 217 -20.02 32.95 18.14
CA SER A 217 -21.18 32.17 17.66
C SER A 217 -20.95 30.67 17.77
N LYS A 218 -19.71 30.20 17.50
CA LYS A 218 -19.37 28.80 17.67
C LYS A 218 -19.37 28.37 19.15
N ALA A 219 -18.96 29.26 20.07
CA ALA A 219 -19.05 28.96 21.50
C ALA A 219 -20.53 28.84 21.95
N GLU A 220 -21.38 29.76 21.47
CA GLU A 220 -22.84 29.73 21.75
C GLU A 220 -23.50 28.47 21.18
N GLU A 221 -23.15 28.05 19.95
CA GLU A 221 -23.62 26.80 19.34
C GLU A 221 -23.24 25.58 20.17
N ILE A 222 -21.95 25.48 20.54
CA ILE A 222 -21.43 24.35 21.34
C ILE A 222 -22.14 24.30 22.71
N TYR A 223 -22.31 25.45 23.35
CA TYR A 223 -22.97 25.55 24.66
C TYR A 223 -24.45 25.15 24.57
N GLY A 224 -25.17 25.60 23.56
CA GLY A 224 -26.58 25.25 23.33
C GLY A 224 -26.73 23.72 23.13
N LYS A 225 -25.95 23.15 22.23
CA LYS A 225 -25.95 21.69 21.99
C LYS A 225 -25.62 20.90 23.25
N ALA A 226 -24.62 21.33 24.03
CA ALA A 226 -24.21 20.62 25.25
C ALA A 226 -25.31 20.56 26.31
N LYS A 227 -26.24 21.53 26.34
CA LYS A 227 -27.38 21.54 27.27
C LYS A 227 -28.44 20.48 26.94
N GLU A 228 -28.59 20.15 25.67
CA GLU A 228 -29.60 19.21 25.18
C GLU A 228 -29.12 17.74 25.27
N LEU A 229 -27.79 17.52 25.36
CA LEU A 229 -27.22 16.20 25.33
C LEU A 229 -27.31 15.48 26.69
N VAL A 230 -27.59 14.18 26.64
CA VAL A 230 -27.64 13.30 27.81
C VAL A 230 -26.47 12.30 27.73
N PRO A 231 -25.50 12.35 28.63
CA PRO A 231 -24.41 11.40 28.67
C PRO A 231 -24.87 10.08 29.29
N VAL A 232 -24.24 8.98 28.89
CA VAL A 232 -24.47 7.63 29.46
C VAL A 232 -23.46 7.36 30.57
N LEU A 233 -22.18 7.70 30.35
CA LEU A 233 -21.13 7.54 31.36
C LEU A 233 -21.07 8.76 32.30
N PRO A 234 -20.71 8.54 33.57
CA PRO A 234 -20.57 9.63 34.54
C PRO A 234 -19.33 10.48 34.30
N LYS A 235 -19.37 11.73 34.77
CA LYS A 235 -18.20 12.60 34.84
C LYS A 235 -17.35 12.27 36.06
N ASP A 236 -16.54 11.23 35.97
CA ASP A 236 -15.62 10.78 37.02
C ASP A 236 -14.18 10.63 36.51
N GLU A 237 -13.25 10.32 37.41
CA GLU A 237 -11.83 10.18 37.08
C GLU A 237 -11.54 8.93 36.23
N ILE A 238 -12.36 7.86 36.33
CA ILE A 238 -12.17 6.65 35.52
C ILE A 238 -12.49 6.97 34.07
N THR A 239 -13.65 7.53 33.80
CA THR A 239 -14.11 7.94 32.46
C THR A 239 -13.12 8.93 31.85
N LYS A 240 -12.67 9.93 32.61
CA LYS A 240 -11.66 10.90 32.17
C LYS A 240 -10.34 10.23 31.76
N ARG A 241 -9.88 9.26 32.55
CA ARG A 241 -8.63 8.53 32.27
C ARG A 241 -8.72 7.71 30.99
N ILE A 242 -9.85 7.02 30.75
CA ILE A 242 -10.09 6.25 29.54
C ILE A 242 -10.02 7.17 28.31
N ILE A 243 -10.74 8.32 28.34
CA ILE A 243 -10.74 9.27 27.22
C ILE A 243 -9.35 9.85 26.99
N LYS A 244 -8.63 10.23 28.08
CA LYS A 244 -7.28 10.75 27.98
C LYS A 244 -6.35 9.75 27.28
N GLN A 245 -6.39 8.48 27.65
CA GLN A 245 -5.61 7.42 27.00
C GLN A 245 -5.98 7.28 25.51
N ALA A 246 -7.27 7.29 25.17
CA ALA A 246 -7.71 7.19 23.78
C ALA A 246 -7.25 8.39 22.93
N VAL A 247 -7.27 9.61 23.48
CA VAL A 247 -6.72 10.83 22.86
C VAL A 247 -5.21 10.71 22.64
N GLU A 248 -4.46 10.27 23.64
CA GLU A 248 -3.01 10.08 23.55
C GLU A 248 -2.63 9.09 22.45
N GLN A 249 -3.32 7.95 22.39
CA GLN A 249 -3.09 6.94 21.36
C GLN A 249 -3.40 7.46 19.94
N LEU A 250 -4.51 8.18 19.76
CA LEU A 250 -4.86 8.78 18.47
C LEU A 250 -3.82 9.84 18.04
N ASN A 251 -3.38 10.69 18.97
CA ASN A 251 -2.38 11.72 18.68
C ASN A 251 -1.03 11.09 18.32
N SER A 252 -0.59 10.07 19.05
CA SER A 252 0.64 9.32 18.73
C SER A 252 0.58 8.69 17.33
N ALA A 253 -0.51 7.98 17.03
CA ALA A 253 -0.68 7.39 15.70
C ALA A 253 -0.75 8.47 14.59
N SER A 254 -1.34 9.63 14.87
CA SER A 254 -1.45 10.73 13.93
C SER A 254 -0.08 11.36 13.65
N SER A 255 0.74 11.61 14.67
CA SER A 255 2.12 12.12 14.52
C SER A 255 2.97 11.16 13.70
N THR A 256 2.95 9.86 14.03
CA THR A 256 3.70 8.84 13.28
C THR A 256 3.31 8.81 11.78
N VAL A 257 2.03 8.97 11.46
CA VAL A 257 1.57 9.04 10.06
C VAL A 257 2.16 10.25 9.33
N GLU A 258 2.18 11.42 9.97
CA GLU A 258 2.71 12.64 9.34
C GLU A 258 4.25 12.59 9.22
N GLU A 259 4.95 12.06 10.21
CA GLU A 259 6.39 11.82 10.16
C GLU A 259 6.76 10.87 9.01
N LEU A 260 6.05 9.74 8.86
CA LEU A 260 6.26 8.81 7.76
C LEU A 260 5.95 9.45 6.40
N ARG A 261 4.91 10.28 6.30
CA ARG A 261 4.57 11.01 5.08
C ARG A 261 5.70 11.94 4.65
N THR A 262 6.27 12.70 5.59
CA THR A 262 7.41 13.58 5.34
C THR A 262 8.62 12.77 4.90
N LEU A 263 8.98 11.73 5.65
CA LEU A 263 10.13 10.88 5.35
C LEU A 263 10.01 10.18 3.98
N MET A 264 8.81 9.70 3.64
CA MET A 264 8.54 9.11 2.33
C MET A 264 8.71 10.14 1.20
N ASN A 265 8.23 11.36 1.40
CA ASN A 265 8.37 12.42 0.40
C ASN A 265 9.83 12.83 0.21
N ASP A 266 10.58 13.00 1.31
CA ASP A 266 12.00 13.34 1.29
C ASP A 266 12.85 12.24 0.65
N THR A 267 12.52 10.97 0.90
CA THR A 267 13.20 9.85 0.26
C THR A 267 12.84 9.75 -1.23
N ALA A 268 11.57 9.88 -1.58
CA ALA A 268 11.12 9.84 -2.97
C ALA A 268 11.69 10.99 -3.80
N SER A 269 11.89 12.18 -3.21
CA SER A 269 12.45 13.35 -3.91
C SER A 269 13.89 13.15 -4.42
N LYS A 270 14.59 12.16 -3.89
CA LYS A 270 15.93 11.76 -4.34
C LYS A 270 15.91 10.84 -5.56
N LEU A 271 14.74 10.31 -5.94
CA LEU A 271 14.61 9.42 -7.08
C LEU A 271 14.40 10.21 -8.38
N PRO A 272 15.04 9.82 -9.48
CA PRO A 272 15.01 10.58 -10.72
C PRO A 272 13.61 10.80 -11.28
N GLU A 273 12.71 9.83 -11.11
CA GLU A 273 11.32 9.91 -11.60
C GLU A 273 10.41 10.83 -10.79
N TYR A 274 10.83 11.28 -9.60
CA TYR A 274 9.99 12.06 -8.70
C TYR A 274 9.39 13.33 -9.35
N PRO A 275 10.17 14.19 -10.05
CA PRO A 275 9.62 15.43 -10.62
C PRO A 275 8.49 15.18 -11.61
N ILE A 276 8.65 14.18 -12.49
CA ILE A 276 7.65 13.89 -13.52
C ILE A 276 6.39 13.23 -12.92
N VAL A 277 6.54 12.44 -11.86
CA VAL A 277 5.42 11.85 -11.13
C VAL A 277 4.63 12.92 -10.40
N MET A 278 5.32 13.86 -9.72
CA MET A 278 4.67 14.97 -9.01
C MET A 278 3.98 15.98 -9.92
N ALA A 279 4.39 16.06 -11.19
CA ALA A 279 3.73 16.90 -12.21
C ALA A 279 2.44 16.30 -12.76
N MET A 280 2.07 15.08 -12.37
CA MET A 280 0.81 14.46 -12.81
C MET A 280 -0.37 14.94 -11.98
N ASN A 281 -1.47 15.29 -12.63
CA ASN A 281 -2.70 15.69 -11.94
C ASN A 281 -3.23 14.57 -11.03
N GLY A 282 -3.77 14.96 -9.88
CA GLY A 282 -4.25 14.01 -8.87
C GLY A 282 -3.14 13.43 -7.99
N VAL A 283 -1.87 13.73 -8.27
CA VAL A 283 -0.71 13.27 -7.52
C VAL A 283 -0.18 14.43 -6.67
N GLY A 284 -0.04 14.19 -5.39
CA GLY A 284 0.50 15.16 -4.43
C GLY A 284 1.58 14.53 -3.55
N PRO A 285 2.13 15.29 -2.57
CA PRO A 285 3.24 14.83 -1.71
C PRO A 285 2.95 13.55 -0.91
N SER A 286 1.68 13.17 -0.78
CA SER A 286 1.31 11.90 -0.15
C SER A 286 1.19 10.74 -1.14
N LEU A 287 0.56 10.97 -2.30
CA LEU A 287 0.27 9.91 -3.26
C LEU A 287 1.42 9.63 -4.23
N GLY A 288 2.25 10.64 -4.54
CA GLY A 288 3.43 10.49 -5.40
C GLY A 288 4.43 9.48 -4.84
N PRO A 289 4.92 9.65 -3.60
CA PRO A 289 5.79 8.68 -2.97
C PRO A 289 5.20 7.27 -2.88
N GLN A 290 3.88 7.14 -2.63
CA GLN A 290 3.20 5.84 -2.59
C GLN A 290 3.18 5.17 -3.97
N LEU A 291 2.93 5.92 -5.05
CA LEU A 291 2.99 5.40 -6.42
C LEU A 291 4.40 4.90 -6.76
N ILE A 292 5.42 5.71 -6.49
CA ILE A 292 6.82 5.35 -6.73
C ILE A 292 7.21 4.11 -5.92
N ALA A 293 6.82 4.06 -4.64
CA ALA A 293 7.08 2.91 -3.76
C ALA A 293 6.48 1.59 -4.28
N GLU A 294 5.25 1.64 -4.80
CA GLU A 294 4.54 0.44 -5.25
C GLU A 294 4.94 0.02 -6.67
N ILE A 295 5.19 0.96 -7.55
CA ILE A 295 5.58 0.69 -8.93
C ILE A 295 7.05 0.26 -8.99
N GLY A 296 7.92 0.91 -8.20
CA GLY A 296 9.37 0.71 -8.27
C GLY A 296 9.94 1.22 -9.60
N ASP A 297 11.00 0.58 -10.08
CA ASP A 297 11.59 0.92 -11.37
C ASP A 297 10.62 0.62 -12.52
N VAL A 298 10.25 1.65 -13.27
CA VAL A 298 9.33 1.52 -14.41
C VAL A 298 9.95 0.75 -15.57
N THR A 299 11.27 0.73 -15.68
CA THR A 299 11.99 0.07 -16.79
C THR A 299 11.84 -1.44 -16.75
N ARG A 300 11.56 -2.02 -15.60
CA ARG A 300 11.28 -3.45 -15.45
C ARG A 300 10.02 -3.94 -16.20
N PHE A 301 9.15 -3.01 -16.58
CA PHE A 301 7.96 -3.36 -17.35
C PHE A 301 8.24 -3.27 -18.85
N THR A 302 8.05 -4.35 -19.57
CA THR A 302 8.33 -4.43 -21.00
C THR A 302 7.40 -3.55 -21.85
N HIS A 303 6.15 -3.36 -21.39
CA HIS A 303 5.14 -2.54 -22.08
C HIS A 303 4.05 -2.03 -21.11
N LYS A 304 3.27 -1.04 -21.56
CA LYS A 304 2.21 -0.40 -20.77
C LYS A 304 1.11 -1.36 -20.26
N GLY A 305 0.92 -2.52 -20.85
CA GLY A 305 0.00 -3.55 -20.36
C GLY A 305 0.57 -4.31 -19.14
N ALA A 306 1.89 -4.46 -19.06
CA ALA A 306 2.53 -5.16 -17.94
C ALA A 306 2.34 -4.41 -16.62
N ILE A 307 2.43 -3.08 -16.60
CA ILE A 307 2.18 -2.29 -15.39
C ILE A 307 0.70 -2.31 -14.96
N THR A 308 -0.25 -2.35 -15.91
CA THR A 308 -1.69 -2.46 -15.58
C THR A 308 -2.03 -3.84 -15.03
N ALA A 309 -1.42 -4.90 -15.55
CA ALA A 309 -1.53 -6.26 -15.02
C ALA A 309 -0.89 -6.37 -13.63
N PHE A 310 0.27 -5.74 -13.41
CA PHE A 310 0.94 -5.64 -12.10
C PHE A 310 0.04 -4.97 -11.04
N ALA A 311 -0.72 -3.96 -11.43
CA ALA A 311 -1.71 -3.33 -10.56
C ALA A 311 -3.01 -4.16 -10.42
N GLY A 312 -3.25 -5.11 -11.34
CA GLY A 312 -4.49 -5.89 -11.41
C GLY A 312 -5.72 -5.04 -11.74
N VAL A 313 -5.54 -3.98 -12.53
CA VAL A 313 -6.62 -3.11 -13.05
C VAL A 313 -6.91 -3.36 -14.53
N ASP A 314 -6.32 -4.39 -15.11
CA ASP A 314 -6.60 -4.88 -16.43
C ASP A 314 -7.93 -5.64 -16.48
N PRO A 315 -8.80 -5.39 -17.47
CA PRO A 315 -9.98 -6.22 -17.68
C PRO A 315 -9.53 -7.62 -18.13
N GLY A 316 -10.19 -8.65 -17.60
CA GLY A 316 -10.04 -9.99 -18.15
C GLY A 316 -10.58 -10.05 -19.59
N VAL A 317 -10.09 -10.99 -20.37
CA VAL A 317 -10.67 -11.36 -21.68
C VAL A 317 -11.34 -12.72 -21.48
N ASN A 318 -12.60 -12.81 -21.84
CA ASN A 318 -13.34 -14.07 -21.82
C ASN A 318 -14.06 -14.19 -23.18
N GLU A 319 -13.38 -14.87 -24.10
CA GLU A 319 -13.84 -15.10 -25.47
C GLU A 319 -13.73 -16.60 -25.78
N SER A 320 -14.77 -17.17 -26.34
CA SER A 320 -14.79 -18.56 -26.79
C SER A 320 -15.62 -18.66 -28.05
N GLY A 321 -14.99 -18.95 -29.17
CA GLY A 321 -15.64 -19.02 -30.48
C GLY A 321 -16.31 -17.68 -30.83
N THR A 322 -17.62 -17.70 -31.06
CA THR A 322 -18.43 -16.50 -31.34
C THR A 322 -18.86 -15.72 -30.10
N PHE A 323 -18.58 -16.25 -28.88
CA PHE A 323 -18.97 -15.61 -27.64
C PHE A 323 -17.86 -14.67 -27.16
N SER A 324 -18.20 -13.37 -26.98
CA SER A 324 -17.36 -12.39 -26.31
C SER A 324 -18.13 -11.75 -25.17
N GLN A 325 -17.62 -11.91 -23.95
CA GLN A 325 -18.24 -11.35 -22.74
C GLN A 325 -18.03 -9.83 -22.71
N LYS A 326 -19.11 -9.05 -22.81
CA LYS A 326 -19.08 -7.57 -22.85
C LYS A 326 -18.59 -6.91 -21.55
N SER A 327 -18.67 -7.59 -20.40
CA SER A 327 -18.25 -7.07 -19.12
C SER A 327 -17.53 -8.15 -18.33
N VAL A 328 -16.21 -8.02 -18.24
CA VAL A 328 -15.36 -8.94 -17.48
C VAL A 328 -14.81 -8.20 -16.28
N PRO A 329 -14.89 -8.75 -15.04
CA PRO A 329 -14.29 -8.14 -13.87
C PRO A 329 -12.76 -8.09 -14.02
N THR A 330 -12.14 -7.09 -13.40
CA THR A 330 -10.67 -6.98 -13.35
C THR A 330 -10.05 -8.16 -12.59
N SER A 331 -8.85 -8.52 -12.99
CA SER A 331 -8.14 -9.70 -12.45
C SER A 331 -7.90 -9.62 -10.94
N LYS A 332 -7.68 -8.42 -10.39
CA LYS A 332 -7.29 -8.16 -8.98
C LYS A 332 -6.07 -8.98 -8.51
N ARG A 333 -5.33 -9.60 -9.44
CA ARG A 333 -4.19 -10.50 -9.17
C ARG A 333 -2.90 -9.76 -8.85
N GLY A 334 -2.88 -8.41 -8.98
CA GLY A 334 -1.71 -7.57 -8.76
C GLY A 334 -1.67 -6.91 -7.37
N SER A 335 -0.82 -5.87 -7.23
CA SER A 335 -0.64 -5.12 -5.98
C SER A 335 -1.94 -4.46 -5.51
N ALA A 336 -2.43 -4.88 -4.34
CA ALA A 336 -3.61 -4.28 -3.71
C ALA A 336 -3.34 -2.85 -3.21
N ASP A 337 -2.13 -2.58 -2.75
CA ASP A 337 -1.74 -1.26 -2.26
C ASP A 337 -1.61 -0.27 -3.42
N LEU A 338 -1.06 -0.69 -4.57
CA LEU A 338 -1.05 0.14 -5.77
C LEU A 338 -2.48 0.47 -6.23
N ARG A 339 -3.38 -0.53 -6.29
CA ARG A 339 -4.79 -0.27 -6.65
C ARG A 339 -5.44 0.74 -5.72
N LYS A 340 -5.22 0.62 -4.40
CA LYS A 340 -5.72 1.57 -3.40
C LYS A 340 -5.22 2.99 -3.69
N THR A 341 -3.92 3.15 -3.92
CA THR A 341 -3.31 4.46 -4.22
C THR A 341 -3.87 5.03 -5.52
N LEU A 342 -4.04 4.22 -6.56
CA LEU A 342 -4.65 4.64 -7.82
C LEU A 342 -6.09 5.13 -7.66
N PHE A 343 -6.90 4.45 -6.84
CA PHE A 343 -8.27 4.89 -6.55
C PHE A 343 -8.29 6.22 -5.81
N LEU A 344 -7.33 6.46 -4.90
CA LEU A 344 -7.19 7.76 -4.25
C LEU A 344 -6.80 8.86 -5.25
N VAL A 345 -5.92 8.58 -6.21
CA VAL A 345 -5.60 9.52 -7.30
C VAL A 345 -6.84 9.83 -8.13
N MET A 346 -7.62 8.81 -8.51
CA MET A 346 -8.89 9.01 -9.25
C MET A 346 -9.88 9.87 -8.46
N ASP A 347 -9.96 9.67 -7.16
CA ASP A 347 -10.84 10.43 -6.24
C ASP A 347 -10.43 11.92 -6.20
N VAL A 348 -9.12 12.19 -6.17
CA VAL A 348 -8.60 13.57 -6.26
C VAL A 348 -8.95 14.18 -7.61
N LEU A 349 -8.75 13.49 -8.73
CA LEU A 349 -9.09 13.98 -10.06
C LEU A 349 -10.58 14.35 -10.19
N ILE A 350 -11.47 13.51 -9.63
CA ILE A 350 -12.91 13.79 -9.64
C ILE A 350 -13.24 15.05 -8.81
N LYS A 351 -12.55 15.27 -7.69
CA LYS A 351 -12.78 16.42 -6.81
C LYS A 351 -12.20 17.72 -7.36
N THR A 352 -11.04 17.66 -7.99
CA THR A 352 -10.34 18.84 -8.52
C THR A 352 -10.75 19.20 -9.94
N MET A 353 -11.34 18.27 -10.69
CA MET A 353 -11.87 18.44 -12.04
C MET A 353 -10.92 19.16 -13.02
N PRO A 354 -9.65 18.70 -13.19
CA PRO A 354 -8.71 19.36 -14.09
C PRO A 354 -9.12 19.16 -15.56
N GLN A 355 -9.72 20.19 -16.18
CA GLN A 355 -10.37 20.09 -17.50
C GLN A 355 -9.42 19.64 -18.62
N ASP A 356 -8.15 20.00 -18.53
CA ASP A 356 -7.12 19.67 -19.53
C ASP A 356 -6.47 18.28 -19.30
N ASP A 357 -6.85 17.58 -18.22
CA ASP A 357 -6.25 16.28 -17.92
C ASP A 357 -6.95 15.15 -18.69
N PRO A 358 -6.19 14.36 -19.49
CA PRO A 358 -6.78 13.31 -20.30
C PRO A 358 -7.36 12.14 -19.49
N VAL A 359 -6.92 11.94 -18.23
CA VAL A 359 -7.48 10.92 -17.34
C VAL A 359 -8.81 11.40 -16.79
N TYR A 360 -8.86 12.66 -16.32
CA TYR A 360 -10.10 13.25 -15.83
C TYR A 360 -11.17 13.30 -16.93
N GLN A 361 -10.84 13.81 -18.12
CA GLN A 361 -11.76 13.81 -19.28
C GLN A 361 -12.32 12.41 -19.56
N PHE A 362 -11.47 11.38 -19.47
CA PHE A 362 -11.91 10.00 -19.68
C PHE A 362 -12.83 9.49 -18.56
N LEU A 363 -12.50 9.81 -17.30
CA LEU A 363 -13.34 9.50 -16.13
C LEU A 363 -14.71 10.15 -16.26
N ASP A 364 -14.75 11.44 -16.56
CA ASP A 364 -15.97 12.22 -16.66
C ASP A 364 -16.85 11.73 -17.82
N LYS A 365 -16.25 11.45 -19.00
CA LYS A 365 -16.95 10.81 -20.11
C LYS A 365 -17.61 9.49 -19.70
N LYS A 366 -16.91 8.63 -18.97
CA LYS A 366 -17.45 7.33 -18.51
C LYS A 366 -18.56 7.51 -17.47
N ARG A 367 -18.40 8.47 -16.58
CA ARG A 367 -19.41 8.85 -15.58
C ARG A 367 -20.68 9.40 -16.26
N SER A 368 -20.54 10.29 -17.23
CA SER A 368 -21.64 10.86 -18.01
C SER A 368 -22.39 9.81 -18.84
N GLN A 369 -21.73 8.71 -19.21
CA GLN A 369 -22.35 7.53 -19.83
C GLN A 369 -23.12 6.64 -18.86
N GLY A 370 -23.29 7.04 -17.59
CA GLY A 370 -23.98 6.28 -16.57
C GLY A 370 -23.26 5.00 -16.10
N LYS A 371 -21.95 4.87 -16.34
CA LYS A 371 -21.21 3.68 -15.88
C LYS A 371 -21.12 3.65 -14.35
N PRO A 372 -21.23 2.45 -13.70
CA PRO A 372 -21.08 2.31 -12.27
C PRO A 372 -19.74 2.83 -11.74
N TYR A 373 -19.71 3.31 -10.49
CA TYR A 373 -18.54 3.90 -9.83
C TYR A 373 -17.24 3.10 -10.03
N TYR A 374 -17.24 1.83 -9.68
CA TYR A 374 -16.04 1.01 -9.80
C TYR A 374 -15.59 0.77 -11.24
N VAL A 375 -16.51 0.83 -12.20
CA VAL A 375 -16.18 0.64 -13.63
C VAL A 375 -15.40 1.84 -14.16
N TYR A 376 -15.89 3.07 -13.95
CA TYR A 376 -15.16 4.25 -14.43
C TYR A 376 -13.88 4.52 -13.64
N MET A 377 -13.86 4.27 -12.31
CA MET A 377 -12.67 4.41 -11.50
C MET A 377 -11.56 3.45 -11.93
N THR A 378 -11.89 2.19 -12.17
CA THR A 378 -10.91 1.19 -12.65
C THR A 378 -10.41 1.52 -14.07
N ALA A 379 -11.31 1.96 -14.95
CA ALA A 379 -10.93 2.37 -16.30
C ALA A 379 -10.00 3.60 -16.28
N GLY A 380 -10.28 4.57 -15.39
CA GLY A 380 -9.41 5.73 -15.16
C GLY A 380 -8.04 5.33 -14.62
N ALA A 381 -8.00 4.46 -13.63
CA ALA A 381 -6.76 3.93 -13.06
C ALA A 381 -5.89 3.20 -14.11
N ASN A 382 -6.52 2.40 -14.99
CA ASN A 382 -5.83 1.77 -16.11
C ASN A 382 -5.24 2.83 -17.07
N LYS A 383 -6.03 3.84 -17.45
CA LYS A 383 -5.56 4.93 -18.33
C LYS A 383 -4.43 5.72 -17.67
N PHE A 384 -4.54 6.04 -16.38
CA PHE A 384 -3.51 6.73 -15.61
C PHE A 384 -2.18 5.97 -15.62
N LEU A 385 -2.18 4.68 -15.34
CA LEU A 385 -0.96 3.86 -15.35
C LEU A 385 -0.29 3.79 -16.71
N ARG A 386 -1.08 3.76 -17.79
CA ARG A 386 -0.53 3.77 -19.16
C ARG A 386 0.16 5.09 -19.50
N ILE A 387 -0.40 6.21 -19.02
CA ILE A 387 0.21 7.55 -19.15
C ILE A 387 1.44 7.66 -18.24
N TYR A 388 1.34 7.20 -16.98
CA TYR A 388 2.46 7.13 -16.05
C TYR A 388 3.64 6.38 -16.67
N TYR A 389 3.42 5.18 -17.18
CA TYR A 389 4.45 4.37 -17.84
C TYR A 389 5.15 5.12 -18.97
N GLY A 390 4.38 5.73 -19.87
CA GLY A 390 4.95 6.47 -20.99
C GLY A 390 5.78 7.67 -20.54
N ARG A 391 5.19 8.54 -19.71
CA ARG A 391 5.87 9.77 -19.23
C ARG A 391 7.13 9.48 -18.44
N VAL A 392 7.07 8.53 -17.48
CA VAL A 392 8.23 8.22 -16.63
C VAL A 392 9.32 7.56 -17.44
N LYS A 393 8.99 6.61 -18.33
CA LYS A 393 9.98 5.94 -19.17
C LYS A 393 10.68 6.91 -20.13
N GLU A 394 9.93 7.79 -20.79
CA GLU A 394 10.46 8.83 -21.68
C GLU A 394 11.35 9.81 -20.90
N TYR A 395 10.92 10.24 -19.74
CA TYR A 395 11.68 11.14 -18.89
C TYR A 395 13.01 10.49 -18.45
N LEU A 396 12.99 9.25 -17.94
CA LEU A 396 14.20 8.55 -17.54
C LEU A 396 15.16 8.32 -18.70
N ALA A 397 14.63 8.06 -19.91
CA ALA A 397 15.46 7.93 -21.11
C ALA A 397 16.08 9.25 -21.58
N SER A 398 15.52 10.40 -21.19
CA SER A 398 16.04 11.74 -21.50
C SER A 398 17.10 12.23 -20.52
N LEU A 399 17.26 11.56 -19.38
CA LEU A 399 18.29 11.92 -18.40
C LEU A 399 19.67 11.51 -18.93
N PRO A 400 20.73 12.34 -18.66
CA PRO A 400 22.09 11.93 -18.95
C PRO A 400 22.39 10.59 -18.28
N GLN A 401 22.90 9.64 -19.04
CA GLN A 401 23.44 8.40 -18.44
C GLN A 401 24.66 8.82 -17.61
N SER A 402 24.58 8.66 -16.29
CA SER A 402 25.75 8.77 -15.43
C SER A 402 26.71 7.65 -15.82
N GLU A 403 27.86 8.05 -16.37
CA GLU A 403 29.02 7.19 -16.61
C GLU A 403 29.50 6.53 -15.31
#